data_a18efd8dd74116f02bc6eaa626c4062b
#
_entry.id   a18efd8dd74116f02bc6eaa626c4062b
#
_cell.length_a   1.000
_cell.length_b   1.000
_cell.length_c   1.000
_cell.angle_alpha   90.00
_cell.angle_beta   90.00
_cell.angle_gamma   90.00
#
_symmetry.space_group_name_H-M   'P 1'
#
loop_
_entity.id
_entity.type
_entity.pdbx_description
1 polymer ?
#
loop_
_entity_poly.entity_id
_entity_poly.type
_entity_poly.pdbx_seq_one_letter_code
_entity_poly.pdbx_strand_id
1 'polypeptide(L)'
;MYDPYAEFTKHVLSNGLEVHSVSWDRPWIGMEVVVHCGGREDPVAMPGLAHFVEHTVSQNIPNRGLDAVKEFFETCGGRAEFGSTNYLSTRYKFAVPVDLFRDALGIFGSMLLGARIERYVERERKVIFREFNQRYPFLEKLEWDMGIRRALFKGHRLETWNRPLGRPEGFLSATEADLQGFYDRYYVPANMSLVIVGGLSTEQMVAGLETSPFGMEKGGVRNPIPQPFTQFSVPGERSKTVKLSDHVSFKVDQTEYKATWVFPTHFPNQARRVFDQVLCKILFDEIREKRGLAYSIGTDYTDFQDVYEYGIVGRISPEATPYIDELVQKCIETVPTRRELFDRKLKSLKQRCLMIDLAGQGLAGNSATDLASDHRIISMQEMWDELHKVTFDQMAEATSLLSFERHYTFITCP
;
A
#
# COMPACT_ATOMS: atom_id res chain seq x y z
N MET A 1 -29.38 -5.53 -0.05
CA MET A 1 -28.10 -6.24 0.17
C MET A 1 -27.56 -5.77 1.51
N TYR A 2 -27.09 -6.67 2.39
CA TYR A 2 -26.41 -6.26 3.61
C TYR A 2 -25.04 -5.68 3.24
N ASP A 3 -24.76 -4.45 3.65
CA ASP A 3 -23.51 -3.75 3.39
C ASP A 3 -22.82 -3.40 4.71
N PRO A 4 -21.87 -4.23 5.17
CA PRO A 4 -21.19 -4.01 6.44
C PRO A 4 -20.32 -2.74 6.44
N TYR A 5 -19.92 -2.23 5.28
CA TYR A 5 -19.19 -0.96 5.20
C TYR A 5 -20.08 0.26 5.47
N ALA A 6 -21.40 0.13 5.18
CA ALA A 6 -22.38 1.17 5.51
C ALA A 6 -22.75 1.19 7.00
N GLU A 7 -22.45 0.11 7.73
CA GLU A 7 -22.75 0.00 9.17
C GLU A 7 -21.64 0.63 10.05
N PHE A 8 -20.53 1.07 9.47
CA PHE A 8 -19.47 1.72 10.24
C PHE A 8 -19.97 3.02 10.87
N THR A 9 -19.81 3.11 12.18
CA THR A 9 -20.05 4.34 12.94
C THR A 9 -18.73 5.05 13.16
N LYS A 10 -18.69 6.35 12.82
CA LYS A 10 -17.51 7.20 13.04
C LYS A 10 -17.64 7.94 14.36
N HIS A 11 -16.61 7.83 15.21
CA HIS A 11 -16.40 8.62 16.41
C HIS A 11 -15.08 9.36 16.33
N VAL A 12 -15.00 10.52 16.98
CA VAL A 12 -13.75 11.24 17.19
C VAL A 12 -13.60 11.48 18.68
N LEU A 13 -12.56 10.91 19.28
CA LEU A 13 -12.29 11.11 20.71
C LEU A 13 -11.84 12.54 20.98
N SER A 14 -11.87 12.96 22.26
CA SER A 14 -11.50 14.32 22.68
C SER A 14 -10.08 14.72 22.31
N ASN A 15 -9.18 13.76 22.14
CA ASN A 15 -7.79 13.95 21.70
C ASN A 15 -7.61 13.92 20.18
N GLY A 16 -8.69 13.88 19.40
CA GLY A 16 -8.67 13.89 17.93
C GLY A 16 -8.49 12.52 17.26
N LEU A 17 -8.40 11.43 18.03
CA LEU A 17 -8.33 10.08 17.48
C LEU A 17 -9.63 9.73 16.75
N GLU A 18 -9.52 9.34 15.48
CA GLU A 18 -10.65 8.94 14.65
C GLU A 18 -10.89 7.43 14.77
N VAL A 19 -12.11 7.04 15.10
CA VAL A 19 -12.51 5.64 15.32
C VAL A 19 -13.66 5.28 14.38
N HIS A 20 -13.50 4.25 13.60
CA HIS A 20 -14.53 3.64 12.78
C HIS A 20 -14.82 2.26 13.32
N SER A 21 -16.05 2.01 13.75
CA SER A 21 -16.41 0.76 14.39
C SER A 21 -17.69 0.17 13.82
N VAL A 22 -17.74 -1.16 13.75
CA VAL A 22 -18.94 -1.93 13.43
C VAL A 22 -19.08 -3.10 14.39
N SER A 23 -20.27 -3.21 14.99
CA SER A 23 -20.63 -4.35 15.80
C SER A 23 -20.99 -5.53 14.90
N TRP A 24 -20.36 -6.67 15.15
CA TRP A 24 -20.62 -7.90 14.42
C TRP A 24 -20.66 -9.06 15.39
N ASP A 25 -21.81 -9.72 15.52
CA ASP A 25 -22.01 -10.83 16.43
C ASP A 25 -21.03 -11.99 16.19
N ARG A 26 -19.85 -11.90 16.81
CA ARG A 26 -18.75 -12.85 16.75
C ARG A 26 -18.03 -12.89 18.10
N PRO A 27 -17.44 -14.04 18.51
CA PRO A 27 -16.74 -14.16 19.80
C PRO A 27 -15.34 -13.51 19.78
N TRP A 28 -15.01 -12.74 18.78
CA TRP A 28 -13.72 -12.06 18.61
C TRP A 28 -13.91 -10.61 18.21
N ILE A 29 -12.85 -9.83 18.36
CA ILE A 29 -12.75 -8.44 17.94
C ILE A 29 -11.40 -8.20 17.27
N GLY A 30 -11.44 -7.54 16.09
CA GLY A 30 -10.26 -7.13 15.35
C GLY A 30 -10.14 -5.61 15.34
N MET A 31 -8.91 -5.12 15.41
CA MET A 31 -8.58 -3.72 15.29
C MET A 31 -7.42 -3.52 14.32
N GLU A 32 -7.52 -2.51 13.48
CA GLU A 32 -6.41 -2.00 12.68
C GLU A 32 -6.20 -0.52 12.96
N VAL A 33 -4.95 -0.15 13.24
CA VAL A 33 -4.52 1.23 13.46
C VAL A 33 -3.81 1.71 12.20
N VAL A 34 -4.25 2.82 11.67
CA VAL A 34 -3.61 3.55 10.58
C VAL A 34 -2.96 4.80 11.16
N VAL A 35 -1.64 4.84 11.16
CA VAL A 35 -0.87 6.08 11.40
C VAL A 35 -0.69 6.74 10.05
N HIS A 36 -1.18 7.98 9.88
CA HIS A 36 -1.15 8.71 8.61
C HIS A 36 0.25 9.30 8.35
N CYS A 37 1.25 8.43 8.39
CA CYS A 37 2.61 8.72 7.96
C CYS A 37 3.28 7.45 7.42
N GLY A 38 4.12 7.62 6.42
CA GLY A 38 4.87 6.56 5.78
C GLY A 38 6.11 7.12 5.10
N GLY A 39 6.60 6.47 4.06
CA GLY A 39 7.77 6.93 3.32
C GLY A 39 7.63 8.33 2.69
N ARG A 40 6.40 8.83 2.55
CA ARG A 40 6.13 10.20 2.12
C ARG A 40 6.70 11.24 3.09
N GLU A 41 6.68 10.96 4.37
CA GLU A 41 7.15 11.85 5.44
C GLU A 41 8.64 11.71 5.71
N ASP A 42 9.33 10.75 5.11
CA ASP A 42 10.78 10.61 5.26
C ASP A 42 11.48 11.93 4.86
N PRO A 43 12.44 12.42 5.63
CA PRO A 43 13.33 13.47 5.16
C PRO A 43 14.07 13.01 3.90
N VAL A 44 14.29 13.90 2.93
CA VAL A 44 14.99 13.56 1.67
C VAL A 44 16.38 12.96 1.93
N ALA A 45 17.05 13.43 2.99
CA ALA A 45 18.35 12.91 3.40
C ALA A 45 18.29 11.57 4.16
N MET A 46 17.09 11.16 4.62
CA MET A 46 16.92 9.98 5.46
C MET A 46 15.78 9.08 4.93
N PRO A 47 15.86 8.58 3.69
CA PRO A 47 14.85 7.67 3.14
C PRO A 47 14.82 6.36 3.95
N GLY A 48 13.62 5.94 4.38
CA GLY A 48 13.40 4.76 5.21
C GLY A 48 13.24 5.07 6.72
N LEU A 49 13.16 6.35 7.10
CA LEU A 49 13.02 6.73 8.52
C LEU A 49 11.67 6.26 9.10
N ALA A 50 10.57 6.37 8.35
CA ALA A 50 9.26 5.89 8.78
C ALA A 50 9.26 4.38 9.08
N HIS A 51 9.88 3.58 8.22
CA HIS A 51 10.04 2.14 8.40
C HIS A 51 10.95 1.82 9.59
N PHE A 52 12.01 2.60 9.79
CA PHE A 52 12.87 2.42 10.94
C PHE A 52 12.15 2.73 12.26
N VAL A 53 11.33 3.78 12.29
CA VAL A 53 10.49 4.09 13.45
C VAL A 53 9.49 2.95 13.72
N GLU A 54 8.85 2.39 12.71
CA GLU A 54 7.97 1.22 12.84
C GLU A 54 8.67 0.06 13.56
N HIS A 55 9.88 -0.31 13.12
CA HIS A 55 10.68 -1.35 13.76
C HIS A 55 11.00 -1.04 15.23
N THR A 56 11.38 0.20 15.52
CA THR A 56 11.73 0.60 16.89
C THR A 56 10.52 0.69 17.81
N VAL A 57 9.39 1.18 17.32
CA VAL A 57 8.14 1.25 18.07
C VAL A 57 7.68 -0.15 18.50
N SER A 58 7.70 -1.12 17.58
CA SER A 58 7.28 -2.50 17.87
C SER A 58 8.16 -3.21 18.90
N GLN A 59 9.41 -2.80 19.06
CA GLN A 59 10.33 -3.36 20.07
C GLN A 59 10.22 -2.67 21.45
N ASN A 60 9.79 -1.41 21.49
CA ASN A 60 9.80 -0.59 22.69
C ASN A 60 8.44 -0.58 23.42
N ILE A 61 7.87 -1.75 23.68
CA ILE A 61 6.62 -1.90 24.43
C ILE A 61 6.90 -1.66 25.91
N PRO A 62 6.32 -0.62 26.54
CA PRO A 62 6.56 -0.32 27.96
C PRO A 62 6.23 -1.50 28.86
N ASN A 63 7.13 -1.80 29.78
CA ASN A 63 7.00 -2.85 30.80
C ASN A 63 6.84 -4.29 30.29
N ARG A 64 6.91 -4.52 28.97
CA ARG A 64 6.84 -5.85 28.34
C ARG A 64 7.83 -5.94 27.19
N GLY A 65 8.46 -7.09 27.02
CA GLY A 65 9.23 -7.37 25.80
C GLY A 65 8.30 -7.82 24.67
N LEU A 66 8.72 -7.66 23.43
CA LEU A 66 7.95 -8.11 22.24
C LEU A 66 7.61 -9.61 22.31
N ASP A 67 8.52 -10.44 22.83
CA ASP A 67 8.29 -11.89 22.94
C ASP A 67 7.11 -12.21 23.88
N ALA A 68 7.03 -11.53 25.04
CA ALA A 68 5.90 -11.70 25.95
C ALA A 68 4.55 -11.22 25.34
N VAL A 69 4.61 -10.23 24.47
CA VAL A 69 3.42 -9.77 23.75
C VAL A 69 3.01 -10.77 22.66
N LYS A 70 3.95 -11.31 21.92
CA LYS A 70 3.68 -12.39 20.95
C LYS A 70 3.07 -13.61 21.64
N GLU A 71 3.64 -14.03 22.78
CA GLU A 71 3.13 -15.12 23.61
C GLU A 71 1.67 -14.87 24.07
N PHE A 72 1.34 -13.62 24.45
CA PHE A 72 -0.04 -13.27 24.80
C PHE A 72 -1.01 -13.56 23.62
N PHE A 73 -0.69 -13.10 22.40
CA PHE A 73 -1.54 -13.33 21.24
C PHE A 73 -1.60 -14.81 20.85
N GLU A 74 -0.49 -15.53 20.91
CA GLU A 74 -0.46 -16.97 20.61
C GLU A 74 -1.29 -17.77 21.62
N THR A 75 -1.16 -17.47 22.92
CA THR A 75 -1.85 -18.18 23.99
C THR A 75 -3.36 -18.01 23.95
N CYS A 76 -3.84 -16.81 23.58
CA CYS A 76 -5.28 -16.56 23.46
C CYS A 76 -5.88 -16.97 22.11
N GLY A 77 -5.08 -17.56 21.20
CA GLY A 77 -5.50 -17.87 19.84
C GLY A 77 -5.71 -16.62 18.97
N GLY A 78 -5.24 -15.47 19.44
CA GLY A 78 -5.28 -14.21 18.73
C GLY A 78 -4.22 -14.09 17.64
N ARG A 79 -4.23 -12.97 16.94
CA ARG A 79 -3.24 -12.62 15.92
C ARG A 79 -2.83 -11.16 16.08
N ALA A 80 -1.57 -10.86 15.80
CA ALA A 80 -1.08 -9.49 15.77
C ALA A 80 -0.06 -9.32 14.64
N GLU A 81 -0.10 -8.14 14.02
CA GLU A 81 0.93 -7.64 13.11
C GLU A 81 1.46 -6.34 13.69
N PHE A 82 2.76 -6.33 14.01
CA PHE A 82 3.39 -5.28 14.80
C PHE A 82 3.99 -4.16 13.95
N GLY A 83 3.60 -4.07 12.71
CA GLY A 83 3.92 -2.97 11.82
C GLY A 83 3.95 -3.38 10.35
N SER A 84 3.58 -2.44 9.51
CA SER A 84 3.71 -2.51 8.05
C SER A 84 3.71 -1.09 7.50
N THR A 85 4.82 -0.65 6.96
CA THR A 85 4.98 0.71 6.42
C THR A 85 4.89 0.70 4.91
N ASN A 86 4.10 1.62 4.35
CA ASN A 86 4.07 1.92 2.93
C ASN A 86 4.41 3.41 2.68
N TYR A 87 4.11 3.92 1.49
CA TYR A 87 4.38 5.33 1.17
C TYR A 87 3.49 6.28 1.96
N LEU A 88 2.20 5.94 2.16
CA LEU A 88 1.19 6.83 2.73
C LEU A 88 0.97 6.64 4.23
N SER A 89 1.20 5.44 4.74
CA SER A 89 0.81 5.08 6.11
C SER A 89 1.69 3.99 6.71
N THR A 90 1.69 3.95 8.04
CA THR A 90 2.16 2.80 8.82
C THR A 90 0.96 2.19 9.53
N ARG A 91 0.81 0.87 9.47
CA ARG A 91 -0.36 0.15 9.99
C ARG A 91 0.05 -0.93 10.97
N TYR A 92 -0.81 -1.12 11.98
CA TYR A 92 -0.67 -2.13 13.02
C TYR A 92 -2.03 -2.78 13.25
N LYS A 93 -2.08 -4.08 13.48
CA LYS A 93 -3.36 -4.76 13.67
C LYS A 93 -3.28 -5.90 14.66
N PHE A 94 -4.41 -6.17 15.27
CA PHE A 94 -4.62 -7.38 16.07
C PHE A 94 -6.05 -7.92 15.95
N ALA A 95 -6.23 -9.17 16.33
CA ALA A 95 -7.53 -9.78 16.61
C ALA A 95 -7.41 -10.68 17.81
N VAL A 96 -8.37 -10.58 18.74
CA VAL A 96 -8.43 -11.31 20.01
C VAL A 96 -9.86 -11.74 20.32
N PRO A 97 -10.07 -12.71 21.24
CA PRO A 97 -11.36 -12.93 21.87
C PRO A 97 -11.88 -11.63 22.52
N VAL A 98 -13.20 -11.45 22.54
CA VAL A 98 -13.86 -10.20 23.00
C VAL A 98 -13.47 -9.81 24.44
N ASP A 99 -13.35 -10.79 25.32
CA ASP A 99 -12.97 -10.59 26.72
C ASP A 99 -11.55 -10.05 26.93
N LEU A 100 -10.66 -10.24 25.96
CA LEU A 100 -9.27 -9.75 25.98
C LEU A 100 -9.06 -8.43 25.22
N PHE A 101 -10.13 -7.80 24.74
CA PHE A 101 -10.01 -6.57 23.95
C PHE A 101 -9.33 -5.44 24.74
N ARG A 102 -9.68 -5.25 26.01
CA ARG A 102 -9.07 -4.20 26.86
C ARG A 102 -7.58 -4.43 27.09
N ASP A 103 -7.17 -5.68 27.28
CA ASP A 103 -5.75 -6.02 27.43
C ASP A 103 -4.97 -5.73 26.14
N ALA A 104 -5.52 -6.11 25.00
CA ALA A 104 -4.94 -5.82 23.69
C ALA A 104 -4.86 -4.31 23.41
N LEU A 105 -5.89 -3.52 23.78
CA LEU A 105 -5.85 -2.05 23.72
C LEU A 105 -4.74 -1.47 24.59
N GLY A 106 -4.58 -1.99 25.81
CA GLY A 106 -3.50 -1.58 26.70
C GLY A 106 -2.10 -1.83 26.11
N ILE A 107 -1.91 -3.01 25.49
CA ILE A 107 -0.65 -3.39 24.85
C ILE A 107 -0.36 -2.51 23.64
N PHE A 108 -1.29 -2.45 22.66
CA PHE A 108 -1.07 -1.69 21.43
C PHE A 108 -1.03 -0.18 21.67
N GLY A 109 -1.89 0.34 22.53
CA GLY A 109 -1.88 1.76 22.89
C GLY A 109 -0.57 2.17 23.56
N SER A 110 -0.06 1.36 24.51
CA SER A 110 1.24 1.63 25.13
C SER A 110 2.40 1.51 24.12
N MET A 111 2.35 0.55 23.20
CA MET A 111 3.33 0.39 22.13
C MET A 111 3.35 1.61 21.22
N LEU A 112 2.18 2.06 20.77
CA LEU A 112 2.08 3.09 19.73
C LEU A 112 2.21 4.52 20.27
N LEU A 113 1.77 4.78 21.50
CA LEU A 113 1.70 6.12 22.08
C LEU A 113 2.60 6.33 23.31
N GLY A 114 3.24 5.26 23.78
CA GLY A 114 4.15 5.31 24.92
C GLY A 114 5.57 4.83 24.61
N ALA A 115 5.93 4.66 23.35
CA ALA A 115 7.25 4.18 22.97
C ALA A 115 8.35 5.20 23.28
N ARG A 116 9.46 4.71 23.83
CA ARG A 116 10.72 5.47 23.96
C ARG A 116 11.74 4.88 23.01
N ILE A 117 12.14 5.65 22.01
CA ILE A 117 13.03 5.22 20.92
C ILE A 117 14.52 5.29 21.37
N GLU A 118 14.82 4.79 22.54
CA GLU A 118 16.21 4.77 23.05
C GLU A 118 16.80 3.36 22.96
N ARG A 119 15.96 2.34 22.95
CA ARG A 119 16.38 0.95 22.97
C ARG A 119 16.26 0.31 21.59
N TYR A 120 17.12 -0.63 21.33
CA TYR A 120 17.10 -1.47 20.13
C TYR A 120 17.42 -0.78 18.79
N VAL A 121 17.71 0.52 18.76
CA VAL A 121 18.03 1.25 17.52
C VAL A 121 19.12 0.55 16.73
N GLU A 122 20.27 0.23 17.38
CA GLU A 122 21.38 -0.44 16.71
C GLU A 122 21.07 -1.90 16.32
N ARG A 123 20.21 -2.57 17.06
CA ARG A 123 19.72 -3.91 16.70
C ARG A 123 18.84 -3.85 15.45
N GLU A 124 17.84 -2.96 15.45
CA GLU A 124 16.89 -2.83 14.35
C GLU A 124 17.56 -2.26 13.08
N ARG A 125 18.52 -1.37 13.22
CA ARG A 125 19.39 -0.94 12.10
C ARG A 125 20.02 -2.12 11.36
N LYS A 126 20.51 -3.11 12.10
CA LYS A 126 21.09 -4.35 11.52
C LYS A 126 20.01 -5.22 10.88
N VAL A 127 18.78 -5.25 11.44
CA VAL A 127 17.64 -5.98 10.86
C VAL A 127 17.27 -5.36 9.53
N ILE A 128 17.05 -4.04 9.48
CA ILE A 128 16.69 -3.30 8.27
C ILE A 128 17.77 -3.43 7.19
N PHE A 129 19.07 -3.38 7.60
CA PHE A 129 20.15 -3.60 6.66
C PHE A 129 20.15 -5.00 6.04
N ARG A 130 19.76 -6.03 6.81
CA ARG A 130 19.58 -7.40 6.27
C ARG A 130 18.39 -7.48 5.33
N GLU A 131 17.27 -6.86 5.68
CA GLU A 131 16.11 -6.77 4.80
C GLU A 131 16.44 -6.06 3.50
N PHE A 132 17.17 -4.95 3.58
CA PHE A 132 17.64 -4.23 2.40
C PHE A 132 18.48 -5.14 1.49
N ASN A 133 19.47 -5.84 2.05
CA ASN A 133 20.33 -6.74 1.28
C ASN A 133 19.55 -7.96 0.73
N GLN A 134 18.55 -8.43 1.45
CA GLN A 134 17.69 -9.50 0.97
C GLN A 134 16.79 -9.03 -0.19
N ARG A 135 16.30 -7.81 -0.12
CA ARG A 135 15.47 -7.20 -1.19
C ARG A 135 16.29 -6.80 -2.40
N TYR A 136 17.49 -6.28 -2.16
CA TYR A 136 18.43 -5.79 -3.17
C TYR A 136 19.77 -6.54 -3.06
N PRO A 137 19.78 -7.82 -3.41
CA PRO A 137 20.98 -8.66 -3.31
C PRO A 137 22.08 -8.22 -4.30
N PHE A 138 21.74 -7.37 -5.27
CA PHE A 138 22.63 -6.79 -6.26
C PHE A 138 22.15 -5.41 -6.71
N LEU A 139 23.06 -4.57 -7.16
CA LEU A 139 22.79 -3.16 -7.51
C LEU A 139 21.80 -2.99 -8.66
N GLU A 140 21.79 -3.90 -9.62
CA GLU A 140 20.90 -3.87 -10.77
C GLU A 140 19.42 -3.94 -10.34
N LYS A 141 19.14 -4.67 -9.24
CA LYS A 141 17.77 -4.73 -8.68
C LYS A 141 17.33 -3.40 -8.08
N LEU A 142 18.26 -2.70 -7.41
CA LEU A 142 18.00 -1.35 -6.91
C LEU A 142 17.84 -0.37 -8.08
N GLU A 143 18.70 -0.44 -9.10
CA GLU A 143 18.58 0.38 -10.30
C GLU A 143 17.28 0.15 -11.06
N TRP A 144 16.78 -1.08 -11.05
CA TRP A 144 15.48 -1.41 -11.63
C TRP A 144 14.33 -0.70 -10.89
N ASP A 145 14.31 -0.76 -9.55
CA ASP A 145 13.28 -0.09 -8.75
C ASP A 145 13.41 1.46 -8.82
N MET A 146 14.63 2.00 -8.95
CA MET A 146 14.89 3.44 -8.92
C MET A 146 14.89 4.11 -10.30
N GLY A 147 15.23 3.36 -11.35
CA GLY A 147 15.38 3.92 -12.69
C GLY A 147 14.09 4.55 -13.22
N ILE A 148 12.97 3.85 -13.05
CA ILE A 148 11.63 4.34 -13.42
C ILE A 148 11.31 5.63 -12.64
N ARG A 149 11.60 5.65 -11.33
CA ARG A 149 11.28 6.79 -10.48
C ARG A 149 12.09 8.03 -10.84
N ARG A 150 13.39 7.88 -11.04
CA ARG A 150 14.26 8.99 -11.51
C ARG A 150 13.82 9.55 -12.86
N ALA A 151 13.32 8.69 -13.75
CA ALA A 151 12.88 9.09 -15.08
C ALA A 151 11.54 9.86 -15.04
N LEU A 152 10.57 9.38 -14.30
CA LEU A 152 9.19 9.85 -14.35
C LEU A 152 8.83 10.87 -13.26
N PHE A 153 9.50 10.83 -12.10
CA PHE A 153 9.14 11.63 -10.92
C PHE A 153 10.13 12.75 -10.62
N LYS A 154 10.80 13.27 -11.65
CA LYS A 154 11.80 14.34 -11.48
C LYS A 154 11.19 15.56 -10.77
N GLY A 155 11.80 15.96 -9.65
CA GLY A 155 11.32 17.04 -8.80
C GLY A 155 10.23 16.63 -7.80
N HIS A 156 9.76 15.40 -7.84
CA HIS A 156 8.86 14.83 -6.83
C HIS A 156 9.63 13.97 -5.83
N ARG A 157 9.08 13.81 -4.62
CA ARG A 157 9.71 12.99 -3.57
C ARG A 157 9.93 11.53 -4.00
N LEU A 158 9.06 11.00 -4.84
CA LEU A 158 9.19 9.66 -5.40
C LEU A 158 10.45 9.47 -6.26
N GLU A 159 11.09 10.54 -6.74
CA GLU A 159 12.36 10.45 -7.47
C GLU A 159 13.45 9.75 -6.66
N THR A 160 13.44 9.93 -5.34
CA THR A 160 14.45 9.36 -4.42
C THR A 160 13.91 8.22 -3.55
N TRP A 161 12.59 8.00 -3.55
CA TRP A 161 11.98 6.98 -2.71
C TRP A 161 11.99 5.61 -3.40
N ASN A 162 12.63 4.64 -2.76
CA ASN A 162 12.79 3.28 -3.27
C ASN A 162 11.97 2.22 -2.52
N ARG A 163 10.86 2.56 -1.92
CA ARG A 163 10.03 1.76 -1.01
C ARG A 163 10.33 2.05 0.47
N PRO A 164 9.50 1.55 1.40
CA PRO A 164 9.66 1.76 2.84
C PRO A 164 11.04 1.39 3.39
N LEU A 165 11.69 0.38 2.81
CA LEU A 165 13.06 -0.03 3.19
C LEU A 165 14.07 1.13 3.19
N GLY A 166 13.82 2.17 2.40
CA GLY A 166 14.75 3.27 2.27
C GLY A 166 16.06 2.88 1.60
N ARG A 167 17.09 3.61 1.91
CA ARG A 167 18.46 3.38 1.40
C ARG A 167 19.46 3.39 2.55
N PRO A 168 20.61 2.68 2.41
CA PRO A 168 21.62 2.61 3.46
C PRO A 168 22.03 3.97 4.01
N GLU A 169 22.17 4.99 3.15
CA GLU A 169 22.52 6.35 3.56
C GLU A 169 21.53 6.93 4.57
N GLY A 170 20.22 6.64 4.42
CA GLY A 170 19.18 7.10 5.33
C GLY A 170 19.21 6.39 6.67
N PHE A 171 18.98 5.08 6.68
CA PHE A 171 18.82 4.34 7.94
C PHE A 171 20.16 4.09 8.67
N LEU A 172 21.33 4.15 7.98
CA LEU A 172 22.63 4.07 8.65
C LEU A 172 23.03 5.38 9.33
N SER A 173 22.61 6.54 8.80
CA SER A 173 22.90 7.85 9.38
C SER A 173 21.90 8.32 10.42
N ALA A 174 20.66 7.78 10.41
CA ALA A 174 19.62 8.20 11.34
C ALA A 174 20.03 8.00 12.81
N THR A 175 19.89 9.02 13.62
CA THR A 175 20.18 9.01 15.05
C THR A 175 18.93 8.65 15.87
N GLU A 176 19.13 8.34 17.16
CA GLU A 176 17.99 8.18 18.10
C GLU A 176 17.11 9.44 18.15
N ALA A 177 17.73 10.62 18.09
CA ALA A 177 17.01 11.89 18.09
C ALA A 177 16.16 12.09 16.82
N ASP A 178 16.65 11.65 15.65
CA ASP A 178 15.88 11.70 14.41
C ASP A 178 14.67 10.78 14.47
N LEU A 179 14.85 9.56 14.97
CA LEU A 179 13.78 8.59 15.15
C LEU A 179 12.74 9.07 16.18
N GLN A 180 13.19 9.60 17.33
CA GLN A 180 12.30 10.14 18.36
C GLN A 180 11.54 11.35 17.84
N GLY A 181 12.21 12.28 17.15
CA GLY A 181 11.55 13.45 16.56
C GLY A 181 10.49 13.09 15.50
N PHE A 182 10.75 12.06 14.70
CA PHE A 182 9.77 11.54 13.75
C PHE A 182 8.58 10.90 14.49
N TYR A 183 8.85 10.06 15.48
CA TYR A 183 7.83 9.43 16.31
C TYR A 183 6.95 10.48 17.01
N ASP A 184 7.54 11.44 17.72
CA ASP A 184 6.81 12.48 18.46
C ASP A 184 5.91 13.34 17.57
N ARG A 185 6.32 13.52 16.32
CA ARG A 185 5.56 14.29 15.35
C ARG A 185 4.36 13.54 14.79
N TYR A 186 4.51 12.25 14.48
CA TYR A 186 3.53 11.53 13.68
C TYR A 186 2.73 10.49 14.45
N TYR A 187 3.25 9.94 15.56
CA TYR A 187 2.57 8.96 16.39
C TYR A 187 1.74 9.63 17.49
N VAL A 188 0.77 10.41 17.05
CA VAL A 188 -0.13 11.16 17.92
C VAL A 188 -1.58 10.81 17.59
N PRO A 189 -2.50 10.79 18.58
CA PRO A 189 -3.89 10.35 18.40
C PRO A 189 -4.58 11.03 17.21
N ALA A 190 -4.46 12.35 17.06
CA ALA A 190 -5.09 13.08 15.96
C ALA A 190 -4.57 12.70 14.56
N ASN A 191 -3.38 12.09 14.46
CA ASN A 191 -2.82 11.56 13.22
C ASN A 191 -3.07 10.06 13.02
N MET A 192 -3.99 9.48 13.79
CA MET A 192 -4.36 8.07 13.68
C MET A 192 -5.83 7.90 13.35
N SER A 193 -6.13 6.82 12.61
CA SER A 193 -7.49 6.30 12.45
C SER A 193 -7.51 4.84 12.86
N LEU A 194 -8.53 4.44 13.62
CA LEU A 194 -8.74 3.07 14.04
C LEU A 194 -9.96 2.48 13.34
N VAL A 195 -9.83 1.24 12.88
CA VAL A 195 -10.95 0.43 12.41
C VAL A 195 -11.14 -0.73 13.38
N ILE A 196 -12.35 -0.87 13.94
CA ILE A 196 -12.67 -1.92 14.91
C ILE A 196 -13.90 -2.69 14.43
N VAL A 197 -13.77 -4.02 14.37
CA VAL A 197 -14.84 -4.92 13.93
C VAL A 197 -14.95 -6.09 14.89
N GLY A 198 -16.12 -6.38 15.41
CA GLY A 198 -16.31 -7.59 16.23
C GLY A 198 -17.47 -7.54 17.22
N GLY A 199 -17.46 -8.46 18.16
CA GLY A 199 -18.60 -8.80 19.01
C GLY A 199 -18.87 -7.88 20.21
N LEU A 200 -18.42 -6.63 20.16
CA LEU A 200 -18.79 -5.59 21.12
C LEU A 200 -19.72 -4.55 20.46
N SER A 201 -20.53 -3.87 21.24
CA SER A 201 -21.24 -2.70 20.73
C SER A 201 -20.27 -1.54 20.46
N THR A 202 -20.65 -0.61 19.61
CA THR A 202 -19.86 0.60 19.32
C THR A 202 -19.54 1.37 20.61
N GLU A 203 -20.51 1.49 21.54
CA GLU A 203 -20.33 2.18 22.82
C GLU A 203 -19.28 1.46 23.70
N GLN A 204 -19.28 0.12 23.71
CA GLN A 204 -18.30 -0.66 24.46
C GLN A 204 -16.90 -0.53 23.86
N MET A 205 -16.79 -0.49 22.52
CA MET A 205 -15.51 -0.29 21.82
C MET A 205 -14.94 1.10 22.15
N VAL A 206 -15.76 2.15 22.04
CA VAL A 206 -15.36 3.54 22.33
C VAL A 206 -14.99 3.71 23.80
N ALA A 207 -15.79 3.21 24.73
CA ALA A 207 -15.50 3.26 26.16
C ALA A 207 -14.21 2.51 26.54
N GLY A 208 -13.90 1.41 25.82
CA GLY A 208 -12.63 0.70 25.96
C GLY A 208 -11.45 1.54 25.52
N LEU A 209 -11.59 2.26 24.40
CA LEU A 209 -10.55 3.17 23.90
C LEU A 209 -10.33 4.37 24.82
N GLU A 210 -11.39 5.02 25.28
CA GLU A 210 -11.31 6.20 26.17
C GLU A 210 -10.55 5.91 27.47
N THR A 211 -10.66 4.68 27.98
CA THR A 211 -9.98 4.22 29.20
C THR A 211 -8.62 3.56 28.97
N SER A 212 -8.17 3.49 27.71
CA SER A 212 -6.89 2.94 27.30
C SER A 212 -5.86 4.04 27.00
N PRO A 213 -4.59 3.73 26.76
CA PRO A 213 -3.61 4.72 26.33
C PRO A 213 -4.05 5.50 25.07
N PHE A 214 -4.86 4.93 24.20
CA PHE A 214 -5.40 5.62 23.01
C PHE A 214 -6.26 6.85 23.36
N GLY A 215 -7.01 6.80 24.44
CA GLY A 215 -7.86 7.92 24.88
C GLY A 215 -7.17 8.87 25.86
N MET A 216 -6.14 8.38 26.57
CA MET A 216 -5.47 9.16 27.63
C MET A 216 -4.36 10.08 27.13
N GLU A 217 -3.75 9.73 26.00
CA GLU A 217 -2.66 10.52 25.41
C GLU A 217 -3.18 11.83 24.79
N LYS A 218 -2.32 12.84 24.82
CA LYS A 218 -2.65 14.14 24.22
C LYS A 218 -2.79 14.01 22.70
N GLY A 219 -3.71 14.77 22.15
CA GLY A 219 -3.88 14.92 20.72
C GLY A 219 -2.63 15.49 20.05
N GLY A 220 -2.74 15.74 18.79
CA GLY A 220 -1.68 16.33 17.95
C GLY A 220 -2.32 16.95 16.73
N VAL A 221 -1.60 16.93 15.62
CA VAL A 221 -2.08 17.44 14.34
C VAL A 221 -2.06 16.35 13.30
N ARG A 222 -3.16 16.23 12.56
CA ARG A 222 -3.24 15.29 11.44
C ARG A 222 -2.41 15.79 10.26
N ASN A 223 -1.72 14.88 9.60
CA ASN A 223 -1.04 15.18 8.35
C ASN A 223 -2.05 15.62 7.28
N PRO A 224 -1.76 16.71 6.55
CA PRO A 224 -2.60 17.11 5.45
C PRO A 224 -2.48 16.16 4.27
N ILE A 225 -3.57 16.07 3.48
CA ILE A 225 -3.52 15.42 2.16
C ILE A 225 -2.66 16.30 1.24
N PRO A 226 -1.68 15.73 0.52
CA PRO A 226 -0.84 16.53 -0.37
C PRO A 226 -1.64 17.08 -1.55
N GLN A 227 -1.19 18.21 -2.09
CA GLN A 227 -1.75 18.75 -3.31
C GLN A 227 -1.29 17.94 -4.53
N PRO A 228 -2.11 17.80 -5.58
CA PRO A 228 -1.74 17.07 -6.79
C PRO A 228 -0.43 17.58 -7.40
N PHE A 229 0.47 16.66 -7.73
CA PHE A 229 1.70 16.94 -8.43
C PHE A 229 1.43 17.10 -9.93
N THR A 230 1.78 18.24 -10.50
CA THR A 230 1.47 18.56 -11.91
C THR A 230 2.70 18.80 -12.78
N GLN A 231 3.89 18.78 -12.19
CA GLN A 231 5.15 19.13 -12.88
C GLN A 231 5.85 17.90 -13.45
N PHE A 232 5.19 17.18 -14.35
CA PHE A 232 5.80 16.00 -15.01
C PHE A 232 6.76 16.45 -16.10
N SER A 233 7.96 15.88 -16.10
CA SER A 233 8.87 15.95 -17.23
C SER A 233 8.69 14.70 -18.11
N VAL A 234 8.70 14.91 -19.45
CA VAL A 234 8.83 13.80 -20.39
C VAL A 234 10.26 13.30 -20.29
N PRO A 235 10.52 12.01 -20.04
CA PRO A 235 11.88 11.47 -20.03
C PRO A 235 12.56 11.68 -21.38
N GLY A 236 13.79 12.16 -21.37
CA GLY A 236 14.60 12.27 -22.59
C GLY A 236 14.95 10.87 -23.15
N GLU A 237 15.27 9.93 -22.25
CA GLU A 237 15.43 8.51 -22.53
C GLU A 237 14.17 7.77 -22.05
N ARG A 238 13.54 7.00 -22.94
CA ARG A 238 12.24 6.36 -22.66
C ARG A 238 12.35 4.90 -22.27
N SER A 239 13.53 4.31 -22.36
CA SER A 239 13.75 2.92 -21.99
C SER A 239 15.16 2.70 -21.43
N LYS A 240 15.27 1.74 -20.54
CA LYS A 240 16.56 1.25 -20.04
C LYS A 240 16.53 -0.27 -19.98
N THR A 241 17.53 -0.89 -20.58
CA THR A 241 17.78 -2.33 -20.44
C THR A 241 19.02 -2.55 -19.58
N VAL A 242 18.89 -3.36 -18.55
CA VAL A 242 19.99 -3.72 -17.64
C VAL A 242 20.22 -5.23 -17.74
N LYS A 243 21.45 -5.63 -18.03
CA LYS A 243 21.88 -7.02 -17.90
C LYS A 243 22.21 -7.30 -16.44
N LEU A 244 21.70 -8.43 -15.94
CA LEU A 244 22.08 -8.93 -14.63
C LEU A 244 23.52 -9.43 -14.71
N SER A 245 24.31 -9.17 -13.67
CA SER A 245 25.69 -9.65 -13.61
C SER A 245 25.75 -11.17 -13.43
N ASP A 246 26.76 -11.83 -13.97
CA ASP A 246 26.98 -13.28 -13.88
C ASP A 246 27.12 -13.82 -12.45
N HIS A 247 27.22 -12.93 -11.47
CA HIS A 247 27.30 -13.26 -10.04
C HIS A 247 25.96 -13.50 -9.36
N VAL A 248 24.84 -13.29 -10.08
CA VAL A 248 23.50 -13.57 -9.56
C VAL A 248 23.27 -15.07 -9.57
N SER A 249 23.32 -15.69 -8.41
CA SER A 249 23.12 -17.15 -8.23
C SER A 249 21.71 -17.66 -8.57
N PHE A 250 20.79 -16.76 -8.90
CA PHE A 250 19.50 -17.11 -9.47
C PHE A 250 19.64 -17.06 -11.00
N LYS A 251 19.61 -18.21 -11.63
CA LYS A 251 19.34 -18.30 -13.06
C LYS A 251 17.93 -17.75 -13.30
N VAL A 252 17.84 -16.45 -13.58
CA VAL A 252 16.61 -15.84 -14.06
C VAL A 252 16.54 -16.15 -15.54
N ASP A 253 15.93 -17.28 -15.88
CA ASP A 253 15.70 -17.66 -17.29
C ASP A 253 14.71 -16.73 -17.99
N GLN A 254 14.29 -15.63 -17.35
CA GLN A 254 13.23 -14.75 -17.80
C GLN A 254 13.65 -13.28 -17.67
N THR A 255 13.29 -12.51 -18.67
CA THR A 255 13.43 -11.06 -18.70
C THR A 255 12.25 -10.42 -17.92
N GLU A 256 12.54 -9.57 -16.94
CA GLU A 256 11.50 -8.76 -16.29
C GLU A 256 11.27 -7.49 -17.13
N TYR A 257 10.01 -7.20 -17.38
CA TYR A 257 9.53 -6.05 -18.15
C TYR A 257 8.62 -5.18 -17.28
N LYS A 258 8.81 -3.86 -17.31
CA LYS A 258 7.90 -2.90 -16.74
C LYS A 258 7.84 -1.63 -17.59
N ALA A 259 6.68 -1.34 -18.16
CA ALA A 259 6.35 -0.04 -18.75
C ALA A 259 5.50 0.76 -17.75
N THR A 260 5.81 2.03 -17.55
CA THR A 260 5.17 2.86 -16.52
C THR A 260 4.76 4.21 -17.06
N TRP A 261 3.57 4.64 -16.68
CA TRP A 261 2.99 5.97 -16.92
C TRP A 261 2.67 6.64 -15.58
N VAL A 262 2.69 7.97 -15.54
CA VAL A 262 2.32 8.75 -14.37
C VAL A 262 1.32 9.84 -14.72
N PHE A 263 0.39 10.10 -13.80
CA PHE A 263 -0.70 11.06 -14.00
C PHE A 263 -0.86 11.98 -12.79
N PRO A 264 -1.25 13.26 -13.02
CA PRO A 264 -1.56 14.20 -11.94
C PRO A 264 -2.98 14.03 -11.38
N THR A 265 -3.85 13.35 -12.10
CA THR A 265 -5.26 13.22 -11.76
C THR A 265 -5.63 11.78 -11.48
N HIS A 266 -6.53 11.63 -10.52
CA HIS A 266 -7.08 10.32 -10.21
C HIS A 266 -7.76 9.71 -11.43
N PHE A 267 -7.35 8.50 -11.77
CA PHE A 267 -8.06 7.69 -12.76
C PHE A 267 -9.33 7.14 -12.11
N PRO A 268 -10.55 7.40 -12.63
CA PRO A 268 -11.78 6.98 -11.96
C PRO A 268 -11.75 5.50 -11.57
N ASN A 269 -11.74 5.20 -10.27
CA ASN A 269 -11.43 3.87 -9.73
C ASN A 269 -12.17 2.74 -10.44
N GLN A 270 -13.47 2.89 -10.66
CA GLN A 270 -14.25 1.80 -11.23
C GLN A 270 -14.04 1.67 -12.76
N ALA A 271 -13.90 2.78 -13.48
CA ALA A 271 -13.56 2.74 -14.91
C ALA A 271 -12.19 2.11 -15.12
N ARG A 272 -11.20 2.47 -14.30
CA ARG A 272 -9.87 1.86 -14.28
C ARG A 272 -9.94 0.36 -13.99
N ARG A 273 -10.69 -0.07 -12.99
CA ARG A 273 -10.83 -1.51 -12.67
C ARG A 273 -11.39 -2.32 -13.84
N VAL A 274 -12.33 -1.75 -14.59
CA VAL A 274 -12.85 -2.41 -15.81
C VAL A 274 -11.78 -2.40 -16.90
N PHE A 275 -11.11 -1.27 -17.11
CA PHE A 275 -9.99 -1.14 -18.07
C PHE A 275 -8.89 -2.16 -17.79
N ASP A 276 -8.43 -2.29 -16.54
CA ASP A 276 -7.44 -3.28 -16.10
C ASP A 276 -7.85 -4.70 -16.48
N GLN A 277 -9.10 -5.06 -16.21
CA GLN A 277 -9.60 -6.41 -16.50
C GLN A 277 -9.68 -6.70 -18.00
N VAL A 278 -9.98 -5.68 -18.81
CA VAL A 278 -10.01 -5.78 -20.27
C VAL A 278 -8.60 -5.86 -20.82
N LEU A 279 -7.73 -4.93 -20.43
CA LEU A 279 -6.35 -4.88 -20.90
C LEU A 279 -5.55 -6.12 -20.48
N CYS A 280 -5.65 -6.56 -19.22
CA CYS A 280 -5.01 -7.80 -18.76
C CYS A 280 -5.42 -9.00 -19.61
N LYS A 281 -6.70 -9.10 -19.97
CA LYS A 281 -7.15 -10.21 -20.84
C LYS A 281 -6.56 -10.12 -22.25
N ILE A 282 -6.47 -8.92 -22.82
CA ILE A 282 -5.88 -8.70 -24.15
C ILE A 282 -4.38 -9.03 -24.12
N LEU A 283 -3.66 -8.50 -23.12
CA LEU A 283 -2.22 -8.77 -22.94
C LEU A 283 -1.96 -10.27 -22.80
N PHE A 284 -2.74 -10.94 -21.95
CA PHE A 284 -2.64 -12.37 -21.72
C PHE A 284 -2.85 -13.16 -23.04
N ASP A 285 -3.94 -12.87 -23.76
CA ASP A 285 -4.28 -13.58 -24.99
C ASP A 285 -3.25 -13.34 -26.11
N GLU A 286 -2.87 -12.07 -26.31
CA GLU A 286 -2.01 -11.70 -27.43
C GLU A 286 -0.54 -12.05 -27.23
N ILE A 287 -0.03 -11.88 -26.02
CA ILE A 287 1.40 -12.02 -25.72
C ILE A 287 1.72 -13.42 -25.18
N ARG A 288 0.91 -13.92 -24.22
CA ARG A 288 1.15 -15.23 -23.62
C ARG A 288 0.56 -16.36 -24.44
N GLU A 289 -0.76 -16.37 -24.68
CA GLU A 289 -1.43 -17.54 -25.26
C GLU A 289 -1.13 -17.71 -26.77
N LYS A 290 -1.22 -16.61 -27.53
CA LYS A 290 -1.04 -16.73 -28.99
C LYS A 290 0.42 -16.78 -29.42
N ARG A 291 1.34 -16.12 -28.69
CA ARG A 291 2.74 -15.99 -29.08
C ARG A 291 3.71 -16.73 -28.19
N GLY A 292 3.31 -17.15 -26.98
CA GLY A 292 4.19 -17.79 -26.02
C GLY A 292 5.31 -16.90 -25.49
N LEU A 293 5.19 -15.57 -25.61
CA LEU A 293 6.26 -14.62 -25.33
C LEU A 293 6.32 -14.13 -23.87
N ALA A 294 5.40 -14.58 -23.02
CA ALA A 294 5.41 -14.22 -21.62
C ALA A 294 4.95 -15.38 -20.74
N TYR A 295 5.60 -15.58 -19.60
CA TYR A 295 5.08 -16.41 -18.52
C TYR A 295 3.94 -15.71 -17.78
N SER A 296 4.13 -14.43 -17.49
CA SER A 296 3.12 -13.57 -16.87
C SER A 296 3.18 -12.17 -17.48
N ILE A 297 2.03 -11.56 -17.66
CA ILE A 297 1.91 -10.15 -18.04
C ILE A 297 0.57 -9.62 -17.53
N GLY A 298 0.58 -8.41 -16.99
CA GLY A 298 -0.59 -7.77 -16.41
C GLY A 298 -0.36 -6.31 -16.08
N THR A 299 -1.32 -5.72 -15.38
CA THR A 299 -1.29 -4.31 -14.97
C THR A 299 -0.95 -4.15 -13.50
N ASP A 300 -0.34 -3.02 -13.15
CA ASP A 300 -0.03 -2.57 -11.80
C ASP A 300 -0.47 -1.11 -11.66
N TYR A 301 -1.00 -0.73 -10.51
CA TYR A 301 -1.46 0.63 -10.25
C TYR A 301 -1.14 1.01 -8.81
N THR A 302 -0.55 2.18 -8.64
CA THR A 302 -0.27 2.73 -7.33
C THR A 302 -0.80 4.16 -7.22
N ASP A 303 -1.58 4.38 -6.17
CA ASP A 303 -2.08 5.69 -5.77
C ASP A 303 -1.15 6.23 -4.67
N PHE A 304 -0.55 7.39 -4.93
CA PHE A 304 0.29 8.13 -3.98
C PHE A 304 -0.42 9.38 -3.45
N GLN A 305 -1.74 9.50 -3.66
CA GLN A 305 -2.63 10.61 -3.34
C GLN A 305 -2.41 11.88 -4.19
N ASP A 306 -1.19 12.30 -4.40
CA ASP A 306 -0.81 13.49 -5.17
C ASP A 306 -0.36 13.18 -6.60
N VAL A 307 -0.09 11.91 -6.88
CA VAL A 307 0.30 11.40 -8.19
C VAL A 307 -0.08 9.92 -8.32
N TYR A 308 -0.32 9.47 -9.53
CA TYR A 308 -0.75 8.10 -9.82
C TYR A 308 0.22 7.44 -10.79
N GLU A 309 0.62 6.20 -10.47
CA GLU A 309 1.47 5.36 -11.30
C GLU A 309 0.63 4.23 -11.89
N TYR A 310 0.71 4.04 -13.20
CA TYR A 310 0.15 2.90 -13.90
C TYR A 310 1.26 2.12 -14.58
N GLY A 311 1.31 0.82 -14.35
CA GLY A 311 2.34 -0.07 -14.88
C GLY A 311 1.74 -1.23 -15.68
N ILE A 312 2.47 -1.66 -16.70
CA ILE A 312 2.32 -2.98 -17.32
C ILE A 312 3.58 -3.75 -16.97
N VAL A 313 3.42 -4.85 -16.25
CA VAL A 313 4.51 -5.64 -15.71
C VAL A 313 4.44 -7.07 -16.20
N GLY A 314 5.58 -7.70 -16.44
CA GLY A 314 5.59 -9.08 -16.91
C GLY A 314 6.95 -9.76 -16.79
N ARG A 315 6.90 -11.09 -16.86
CA ARG A 315 8.06 -11.92 -17.13
C ARG A 315 7.94 -12.41 -18.55
N ILE A 316 8.82 -11.93 -19.41
CA ILE A 316 8.80 -12.16 -20.84
C ILE A 316 9.98 -13.06 -21.26
N SER A 317 9.86 -13.67 -22.43
CA SER A 317 10.99 -14.36 -23.03
C SER A 317 12.03 -13.34 -23.54
N PRO A 318 13.33 -13.62 -23.49
CA PRO A 318 14.38 -12.70 -23.94
C PRO A 318 14.21 -12.24 -25.39
N GLU A 319 13.67 -13.10 -26.27
CA GLU A 319 13.41 -12.77 -27.66
C GLU A 319 12.34 -11.70 -27.86
N ALA A 320 11.43 -11.50 -26.90
CA ALA A 320 10.41 -10.46 -26.96
C ALA A 320 10.97 -9.05 -26.70
N THR A 321 12.13 -8.94 -26.05
CA THR A 321 12.73 -7.68 -25.61
C THR A 321 12.76 -6.59 -26.70
N PRO A 322 13.13 -6.85 -27.96
CA PRO A 322 13.24 -5.80 -28.97
C PRO A 322 11.92 -5.17 -29.41
N TYR A 323 10.79 -5.85 -29.20
CA TYR A 323 9.48 -5.44 -29.73
C TYR A 323 8.33 -5.54 -28.73
N ILE A 324 8.62 -5.79 -27.46
CA ILE A 324 7.57 -5.93 -26.43
C ILE A 324 6.76 -4.63 -26.27
N ASP A 325 7.39 -3.46 -26.31
CA ASP A 325 6.71 -2.17 -26.20
C ASP A 325 5.72 -1.98 -27.35
N GLU A 326 6.09 -2.35 -28.58
CA GLU A 326 5.19 -2.30 -29.74
C GLU A 326 3.98 -3.25 -29.58
N LEU A 327 4.20 -4.46 -29.04
CA LEU A 327 3.12 -5.39 -28.77
C LEU A 327 2.18 -4.89 -27.67
N VAL A 328 2.73 -4.32 -26.61
CA VAL A 328 1.95 -3.73 -25.52
C VAL A 328 1.14 -2.54 -26.02
N GLN A 329 1.75 -1.66 -26.82
CA GLN A 329 1.06 -0.54 -27.45
C GLN A 329 -0.13 -1.01 -28.29
N LYS A 330 0.06 -1.99 -29.15
CA LYS A 330 -1.01 -2.59 -29.96
C LYS A 330 -2.13 -3.18 -29.09
N CYS A 331 -1.79 -3.80 -27.97
CA CYS A 331 -2.77 -4.30 -27.01
C CYS A 331 -3.61 -3.17 -26.42
N ILE A 332 -2.98 -2.06 -26.00
CA ILE A 332 -3.66 -0.87 -25.47
C ILE A 332 -4.59 -0.28 -26.54
N GLU A 333 -4.10 -0.08 -27.77
CA GLU A 333 -4.88 0.45 -28.90
C GLU A 333 -6.08 -0.43 -29.29
N THR A 334 -6.03 -1.71 -28.90
CA THR A 334 -7.14 -2.66 -29.15
C THR A 334 -8.29 -2.51 -28.14
N VAL A 335 -8.04 -1.97 -26.95
CA VAL A 335 -9.05 -1.84 -25.88
C VAL A 335 -10.35 -1.16 -26.37
N PRO A 336 -10.30 0.00 -27.07
CA PRO A 336 -11.51 0.68 -27.54
C PRO A 336 -12.33 -0.09 -28.59
N THR A 337 -11.86 -1.23 -29.07
CA THR A 337 -12.57 -2.09 -30.02
C THR A 337 -13.26 -3.28 -29.35
N ARG A 338 -13.07 -3.48 -28.02
CA ARG A 338 -13.46 -4.71 -27.29
C ARG A 338 -14.75 -4.55 -26.49
N ARG A 339 -15.81 -4.08 -27.10
CA ARG A 339 -17.11 -3.86 -26.43
C ARG A 339 -17.66 -5.09 -25.70
N GLU A 340 -17.70 -6.24 -26.37
CA GLU A 340 -18.19 -7.47 -25.73
C GLU A 340 -17.32 -7.92 -24.52
N LEU A 341 -16.02 -7.72 -24.61
CA LEU A 341 -15.11 -8.03 -23.50
C LEU A 341 -15.35 -7.06 -22.33
N PHE A 342 -15.55 -5.78 -22.61
CA PHE A 342 -15.96 -4.79 -21.62
C PHE A 342 -17.24 -5.22 -20.88
N ASP A 343 -18.31 -5.55 -21.61
CA ASP A 343 -19.60 -5.93 -21.01
C ASP A 343 -19.45 -7.17 -20.10
N ARG A 344 -18.66 -8.16 -20.54
CA ARG A 344 -18.36 -9.36 -19.71
C ARG A 344 -17.59 -9.01 -18.45
N LYS A 345 -16.56 -8.16 -18.57
CA LYS A 345 -15.69 -7.80 -17.42
C LYS A 345 -16.43 -6.90 -16.44
N LEU A 346 -17.21 -5.95 -16.91
CA LEU A 346 -18.07 -5.12 -16.06
C LEU A 346 -19.08 -5.98 -15.29
N LYS A 347 -19.75 -6.92 -15.97
CA LYS A 347 -20.65 -7.88 -15.32
C LYS A 347 -19.92 -8.70 -14.23
N SER A 348 -18.73 -9.21 -14.55
CA SER A 348 -17.92 -9.97 -13.60
C SER A 348 -17.53 -9.15 -12.37
N LEU A 349 -17.13 -7.89 -12.55
CA LEU A 349 -16.80 -7.00 -11.44
C LEU A 349 -18.01 -6.70 -10.55
N LYS A 350 -19.17 -6.45 -11.15
CA LYS A 350 -20.43 -6.29 -10.41
C LYS A 350 -20.75 -7.52 -9.57
N GLN A 351 -20.58 -8.73 -10.11
CA GLN A 351 -20.80 -9.95 -9.35
C GLN A 351 -19.78 -10.13 -8.22
N ARG A 352 -18.52 -9.76 -8.43
CA ARG A 352 -17.48 -9.83 -7.39
C ARG A 352 -17.77 -8.90 -6.20
N CYS A 353 -18.36 -7.73 -6.42
CA CYS A 353 -18.78 -6.86 -5.32
C CYS A 353 -19.77 -7.55 -4.38
N LEU A 354 -20.56 -8.49 -4.89
CA LEU A 354 -21.50 -9.30 -4.08
C LEU A 354 -20.82 -10.43 -3.29
N MET A 355 -19.58 -10.74 -3.62
CA MET A 355 -18.80 -11.88 -3.08
C MET A 355 -17.62 -11.43 -2.22
N ILE A 356 -17.59 -10.15 -1.81
CA ILE A 356 -16.52 -9.65 -0.94
C ILE A 356 -16.52 -10.46 0.34
N ASP A 357 -15.34 -10.99 0.69
CA ASP A 357 -15.14 -11.73 1.94
C ASP A 357 -15.39 -10.79 3.13
N LEU A 358 -16.47 -11.07 3.83
CA LEU A 358 -16.92 -10.35 5.02
C LEU A 358 -16.26 -10.89 6.29
N ALA A 359 -15.22 -11.73 6.20
CA ALA A 359 -14.43 -12.08 7.38
C ALA A 359 -13.89 -10.78 8.01
N GLY A 360 -14.15 -10.59 9.29
CA GLY A 360 -13.96 -9.29 9.94
C GLY A 360 -12.55 -8.70 9.84
N GLN A 361 -11.49 -9.53 9.74
CA GLN A 361 -10.14 -9.03 9.46
C GLN A 361 -10.03 -8.47 8.04
N GLY A 362 -10.70 -9.07 7.05
CA GLY A 362 -10.77 -8.54 5.69
C GLY A 362 -11.52 -7.22 5.65
N LEU A 363 -12.64 -7.12 6.38
CA LEU A 363 -13.41 -5.88 6.49
C LEU A 363 -12.58 -4.76 7.13
N ALA A 364 -11.91 -5.03 8.26
CA ALA A 364 -11.05 -4.05 8.92
C ALA A 364 -9.89 -3.61 8.03
N GLY A 365 -9.21 -4.56 7.38
CA GLY A 365 -8.05 -4.28 6.52
C GLY A 365 -8.41 -3.49 5.26
N ASN A 366 -9.54 -3.78 4.62
CA ASN A 366 -10.01 -3.02 3.47
C ASN A 366 -10.38 -1.59 3.88
N SER A 367 -11.15 -1.44 4.96
CA SER A 367 -11.51 -0.12 5.49
C SER A 367 -10.30 0.69 5.93
N ALA A 368 -9.29 0.06 6.53
CA ALA A 368 -8.04 0.73 6.87
C ALA A 368 -7.25 1.15 5.61
N THR A 369 -7.34 0.40 4.53
CA THR A 369 -6.76 0.78 3.24
C THR A 369 -7.46 2.00 2.66
N ASP A 370 -8.79 2.02 2.67
CA ASP A 370 -9.60 3.16 2.26
C ASP A 370 -9.27 4.41 3.09
N LEU A 371 -9.15 4.27 4.42
CA LEU A 371 -8.78 5.39 5.30
C LEU A 371 -7.36 5.91 5.04
N ALA A 372 -6.43 5.02 4.72
CA ALA A 372 -5.05 5.41 4.40
C ALA A 372 -4.94 6.16 3.07
N SER A 373 -5.77 5.80 2.08
CA SER A 373 -5.73 6.38 0.73
C SER A 373 -6.72 7.54 0.57
N ASP A 374 -7.99 7.33 0.95
CA ASP A 374 -9.10 8.23 0.66
C ASP A 374 -9.59 9.01 1.91
N HIS A 375 -9.03 8.73 3.09
CA HIS A 375 -9.45 9.29 4.39
C HIS A 375 -10.94 9.06 4.72
N ARG A 376 -11.58 8.08 4.07
CA ARG A 376 -12.95 7.65 4.33
C ARG A 376 -13.11 6.18 3.98
N ILE A 377 -14.07 5.51 4.58
CA ILE A 377 -14.47 4.15 4.21
C ILE A 377 -15.42 4.21 3.01
N ILE A 378 -15.19 3.37 2.00
CA ILE A 378 -16.01 3.27 0.80
C ILE A 378 -17.01 2.12 0.98
N SER A 379 -18.31 2.41 0.90
CA SER A 379 -19.33 1.37 1.05
C SER A 379 -19.43 0.47 -0.20
N MET A 380 -19.92 -0.76 0.01
CA MET A 380 -20.19 -1.68 -1.11
C MET A 380 -21.25 -1.11 -2.05
N GLN A 381 -22.25 -0.42 -1.49
CA GLN A 381 -23.28 0.24 -2.29
C GLN A 381 -22.68 1.34 -3.15
N GLU A 382 -21.79 2.16 -2.59
CA GLU A 382 -21.09 3.19 -3.36
C GLU A 382 -20.23 2.56 -4.48
N MET A 383 -19.43 1.53 -4.18
CA MET A 383 -18.67 0.79 -5.21
C MET A 383 -19.58 0.20 -6.28
N TRP A 384 -20.73 -0.33 -5.90
CA TRP A 384 -21.73 -0.89 -6.81
C TRP A 384 -22.31 0.18 -7.70
N ASP A 385 -22.74 1.31 -7.14
CA ASP A 385 -23.34 2.42 -7.87
C ASP A 385 -22.34 3.04 -8.85
N GLU A 386 -21.07 3.19 -8.44
CA GLU A 386 -19.99 3.65 -9.30
C GLU A 386 -19.75 2.68 -10.48
N LEU A 387 -19.74 1.36 -10.23
CA LEU A 387 -19.63 0.37 -11.32
C LEU A 387 -20.79 0.41 -12.30
N HIS A 388 -21.98 0.82 -11.85
CA HIS A 388 -23.15 0.97 -12.74
C HIS A 388 -23.05 2.20 -13.65
N LYS A 389 -22.33 3.22 -13.24
CA LYS A 389 -22.09 4.44 -14.02
C LYS A 389 -20.99 4.27 -15.07
N VAL A 390 -20.16 3.22 -14.96
CA VAL A 390 -19.04 3.01 -15.91
C VAL A 390 -19.57 2.72 -17.30
N THR A 391 -19.19 3.56 -18.24
CA THR A 391 -19.51 3.41 -19.67
C THR A 391 -18.31 2.86 -20.46
N PHE A 392 -18.61 2.32 -21.63
CA PHE A 392 -17.57 1.89 -22.54
C PHE A 392 -16.67 3.04 -23.00
N ASP A 393 -17.26 4.22 -23.21
CA ASP A 393 -16.51 5.41 -23.66
C ASP A 393 -15.53 5.89 -22.59
N GLN A 394 -15.92 5.90 -21.31
CA GLN A 394 -15.00 6.20 -20.20
C GLN A 394 -13.83 5.23 -20.15
N MET A 395 -14.07 3.94 -20.39
CA MET A 395 -12.99 2.95 -20.47
C MET A 395 -12.12 3.18 -21.71
N ALA A 396 -12.72 3.52 -22.84
CA ALA A 396 -11.98 3.80 -24.08
C ALA A 396 -11.12 5.06 -23.97
N GLU A 397 -11.63 6.13 -23.33
CA GLU A 397 -10.87 7.35 -23.06
C GLU A 397 -9.61 7.08 -22.22
N ALA A 398 -9.65 6.07 -21.34
CA ALA A 398 -8.52 5.66 -20.53
C ALA A 398 -7.28 5.29 -21.37
N THR A 399 -7.47 4.79 -22.58
CA THR A 399 -6.34 4.47 -23.49
C THR A 399 -5.50 5.70 -23.84
N SER A 400 -6.12 6.88 -23.91
CA SER A 400 -5.43 8.14 -24.24
C SER A 400 -4.43 8.57 -23.16
N LEU A 401 -4.63 8.11 -21.91
CA LEU A 401 -3.72 8.37 -20.81
C LEU A 401 -2.43 7.54 -20.92
N LEU A 402 -2.49 6.40 -21.62
CA LEU A 402 -1.36 5.49 -21.78
C LEU A 402 -0.60 5.75 -23.10
N SER A 403 -0.36 7.01 -23.41
CA SER A 403 0.45 7.39 -24.56
C SER A 403 1.91 6.97 -24.40
N PHE A 404 2.44 6.24 -25.39
CA PHE A 404 3.85 5.84 -25.42
C PHE A 404 4.83 7.02 -25.60
N GLU A 405 4.34 8.23 -25.77
CA GLU A 405 5.15 9.45 -25.69
C GLU A 405 5.50 9.86 -24.24
N ARG A 406 4.76 9.35 -23.25
CA ARG A 406 4.87 9.73 -21.82
C ARG A 406 5.12 8.55 -20.89
N HIS A 407 5.69 7.47 -21.39
CA HIS A 407 6.00 6.30 -20.59
C HIS A 407 7.51 6.14 -20.39
N TYR A 408 7.86 5.25 -19.48
CA TYR A 408 9.22 4.77 -19.33
C TYR A 408 9.22 3.25 -19.21
N THR A 409 10.04 2.59 -20.03
CA THR A 409 10.19 1.13 -20.00
C THR A 409 11.51 0.76 -19.33
N PHE A 410 11.43 -0.19 -18.40
CA PHE A 410 12.59 -0.78 -17.76
C PHE A 410 12.59 -2.30 -17.98
N ILE A 411 13.71 -2.83 -18.46
CA ILE A 411 13.87 -4.24 -18.77
C ILE A 411 15.13 -4.75 -18.07
N THR A 412 15.00 -5.89 -17.36
CA THR A 412 16.15 -6.65 -16.85
C THR A 412 16.29 -7.95 -17.62
N CYS A 413 17.46 -8.17 -18.19
CA CYS A 413 17.79 -9.40 -18.90
C CYS A 413 18.74 -10.25 -18.08
N PRO A 414 18.71 -11.61 -18.25
CA PRO A 414 19.74 -12.49 -17.74
C PRO A 414 21.12 -12.14 -18.24
#